data_a6f5fa5727b4b14c95509b15d702cd71
#
_entry.id   a6f5fa5727b4b14c95509b15d702cd71
#
_cell.length_a   1.000
_cell.length_b   1.000
_cell.length_c   1.000
_cell.angle_alpha   90.00
_cell.angle_beta   90.00
_cell.angle_gamma   90.00
#
_symmetry.space_group_name_H-M   'P 1'
#
loop_
_entity.id
_entity.type
_entity.pdbx_description
1 polymer ?
#
loop_
_entity_poly.entity_id
_entity_poly.type
_entity_poly.pdbx_seq_one_letter_code
_entity_poly.pdbx_strand_id
1 'polypeptide(L)'
;EVAYAAGIQPAFPENYACVCAARHASPTYCSNAESHHYTQDLCSYCRNNLGYTHSDDEEPVNGGIGNPDLFLMTSSACSHYFKWWDTLREIHQKPLVFVNTPRVMEPSNRPDFYVEFAKQEITAAIGEIESILNISIPRDKLARAVYQSDRTVSYWQKILELQKSVPAPLGLSDLGNALFVLIVLAGTEEGADLMEKIYQETSRRAAEGMGILDRNEEKHRLMWLNIPFWYNLKILGYFEDRGCAFPMSDYCQYIWGTTRMDSENPIEGLARKALEGELNTSLDDHIHMLIRDIQAYHIDGVIAHSN
;
A
#
# COMPACT_ATOMS: atom_id res chain seq x y z
N GLU A 1 0.69 -8.42 8.49
CA GLU A 1 0.35 -8.89 9.85
C GLU A 1 0.87 -10.30 10.11
N VAL A 2 0.57 -11.28 9.23
CA VAL A 2 0.99 -12.69 9.43
C VAL A 2 2.50 -12.82 9.56
N ALA A 3 3.29 -12.15 8.69
CA ALA A 3 4.75 -12.19 8.76
C ALA A 3 5.27 -11.68 10.11
N TYR A 4 4.77 -10.56 10.60
CA TYR A 4 5.18 -10.02 11.91
C TYR A 4 4.75 -10.90 13.07
N ALA A 5 3.53 -11.47 13.02
CA ALA A 5 3.08 -12.43 14.02
C ALA A 5 3.98 -13.69 14.07
N ALA A 6 4.51 -14.07 12.92
CA ALA A 6 5.45 -15.18 12.76
C ALA A 6 6.89 -14.85 13.19
N GLY A 7 7.21 -13.59 13.45
CA GLY A 7 8.59 -13.13 13.65
C GLY A 7 9.44 -13.13 12.37
N ILE A 8 8.79 -13.10 11.21
CA ILE A 8 9.42 -13.04 9.89
C ILE A 8 9.65 -11.56 9.53
N GLN A 9 10.82 -11.25 8.96
CA GLN A 9 11.10 -9.96 8.38
C GLN A 9 10.51 -9.88 6.96
N PRO A 10 9.41 -9.14 6.74
CA PRO A 10 8.87 -8.99 5.40
C PRO A 10 9.72 -8.05 4.55
N ALA A 11 9.82 -8.37 3.26
CA ALA A 11 10.39 -7.51 2.24
C ALA A 11 9.32 -7.21 1.18
N PHE A 12 9.27 -5.96 0.73
CA PHE A 12 8.24 -5.45 -0.18
C PHE A 12 8.87 -4.98 -1.49
N PRO A 13 8.86 -5.80 -2.55
CA PRO A 13 9.50 -5.46 -3.83
C PRO A 13 8.97 -4.16 -4.47
N GLU A 14 7.68 -3.87 -4.32
CA GLU A 14 7.10 -2.61 -4.82
C GLU A 14 7.66 -1.40 -4.10
N ASN A 15 7.73 -1.46 -2.76
CA ASN A 15 8.30 -0.36 -1.96
C ASN A 15 9.78 -0.17 -2.29
N TYR A 16 10.52 -1.25 -2.52
CA TYR A 16 11.89 -1.16 -2.97
C TYR A 16 12.01 -0.50 -4.34
N ALA A 17 11.11 -0.82 -5.28
CA ALA A 17 11.05 -0.17 -6.58
C ALA A 17 10.76 1.34 -6.46
N CYS A 18 9.89 1.76 -5.53
CA CYS A 18 9.67 3.18 -5.24
C CYS A 18 10.95 3.86 -4.74
N VAL A 19 11.70 3.21 -3.85
CA VAL A 19 12.99 3.73 -3.34
C VAL A 19 14.01 3.83 -4.47
N CYS A 20 14.12 2.82 -5.34
CA CYS A 20 14.97 2.84 -6.52
C CYS A 20 14.59 3.98 -7.47
N ALA A 21 13.28 4.23 -7.68
CA ALA A 21 12.80 5.34 -8.49
C ALA A 21 13.21 6.69 -7.88
N ALA A 22 12.99 6.88 -6.59
CA ALA A 22 13.37 8.10 -5.86
C ALA A 22 14.89 8.35 -5.86
N ARG A 23 15.70 7.30 -5.96
CA ARG A 23 17.16 7.35 -6.07
C ARG A 23 17.66 7.35 -7.52
N HIS A 24 16.75 7.39 -8.51
CA HIS A 24 17.05 7.35 -9.94
C HIS A 24 17.81 6.11 -10.41
N ALA A 25 17.74 4.99 -9.69
CA ALA A 25 18.34 3.72 -10.08
C ALA A 25 17.43 2.85 -10.97
N SER A 26 16.11 3.10 -10.95
CA SER A 26 15.13 2.31 -11.71
C SER A 26 15.40 2.20 -13.20
N PRO A 27 15.89 3.22 -13.93
CA PRO A 27 16.21 3.08 -15.37
C PRO A 27 17.23 1.97 -15.62
N THR A 28 18.26 1.85 -14.80
CA THR A 28 19.28 0.82 -14.92
C THR A 28 18.69 -0.58 -14.72
N TYR A 29 17.91 -0.79 -13.65
CA TYR A 29 17.28 -2.07 -13.39
C TYR A 29 16.22 -2.43 -14.44
N CYS A 30 15.41 -1.48 -14.88
CA CYS A 30 14.44 -1.73 -15.95
C CYS A 30 15.13 -2.12 -17.27
N SER A 31 16.21 -1.45 -17.66
CA SER A 31 16.99 -1.81 -18.84
C SER A 31 17.66 -3.18 -18.71
N ASN A 32 18.10 -3.55 -17.50
CA ASN A 32 18.63 -4.88 -17.23
C ASN A 32 17.55 -5.96 -17.40
N ALA A 33 16.33 -5.73 -16.89
CA ALA A 33 15.21 -6.64 -17.12
C ALA A 33 14.91 -6.82 -18.62
N GLU A 34 14.91 -5.73 -19.38
CA GLU A 34 14.69 -5.76 -20.82
C GLU A 34 15.78 -6.54 -21.57
N SER A 35 17.04 -6.45 -21.13
CA SER A 35 18.14 -7.26 -21.68
C SER A 35 17.96 -8.76 -21.40
N HIS A 36 17.18 -9.12 -20.37
CA HIS A 36 16.78 -10.49 -20.04
C HIS A 36 15.42 -10.88 -20.66
N HIS A 37 15.01 -10.17 -21.73
CA HIS A 37 13.79 -10.43 -22.50
C HIS A 37 12.46 -10.18 -21.79
N TYR A 38 12.44 -9.42 -20.71
CA TYR A 38 11.19 -8.91 -20.15
C TYR A 38 10.71 -7.72 -20.96
N THR A 39 9.43 -7.74 -21.33
CA THR A 39 8.86 -6.69 -22.19
C THR A 39 8.72 -5.34 -21.45
N GLN A 40 8.83 -4.25 -22.20
CA GLN A 40 8.60 -2.88 -21.71
C GLN A 40 7.14 -2.62 -21.29
N ASP A 41 6.20 -3.45 -21.75
CA ASP A 41 4.79 -3.38 -21.36
C ASP A 41 4.52 -3.87 -19.93
N LEU A 42 5.49 -4.53 -19.29
CA LEU A 42 5.37 -4.89 -17.88
C LEU A 42 5.45 -3.65 -16.99
N CYS A 43 4.71 -3.69 -15.89
CA CYS A 43 4.78 -2.68 -14.84
C CYS A 43 6.24 -2.38 -14.46
N SER A 44 6.58 -1.10 -14.33
CA SER A 44 7.95 -0.67 -13.99
C SER A 44 8.43 -1.18 -12.63
N TYR A 45 7.53 -1.43 -11.67
CA TYR A 45 7.88 -2.06 -10.40
C TYR A 45 8.37 -3.50 -10.60
N CYS A 46 7.65 -4.25 -11.43
CA CYS A 46 8.01 -5.61 -11.80
C CYS A 46 9.37 -5.63 -12.53
N ARG A 47 9.54 -4.78 -13.56
CA ARG A 47 10.82 -4.68 -14.30
C ARG A 47 11.99 -4.26 -13.41
N ASN A 48 11.75 -3.29 -12.50
CA ASN A 48 12.76 -2.85 -11.54
C ASN A 48 13.26 -4.02 -10.67
N ASN A 49 12.33 -4.76 -10.08
CA ASN A 49 12.68 -5.87 -9.21
C ASN A 49 13.30 -7.05 -9.97
N LEU A 50 12.78 -7.42 -11.14
CA LEU A 50 13.37 -8.46 -11.97
C LEU A 50 14.77 -8.07 -12.45
N GLY A 51 14.94 -6.83 -12.88
CA GLY A 51 16.24 -6.33 -13.30
C GLY A 51 17.25 -6.24 -12.17
N TYR A 52 16.81 -5.85 -10.97
CA TYR A 52 17.62 -5.93 -9.76
C TYR A 52 18.03 -7.39 -9.46
N THR A 53 17.07 -8.33 -9.53
CA THR A 53 17.33 -9.76 -9.28
C THR A 53 18.36 -10.37 -10.24
N HIS A 54 18.40 -9.89 -11.50
CA HIS A 54 19.37 -10.30 -12.51
C HIS A 54 20.65 -9.45 -12.54
N SER A 55 20.79 -8.48 -11.64
CA SER A 55 21.98 -7.63 -11.60
C SER A 55 23.07 -8.20 -10.71
N ASP A 56 24.32 -7.91 -11.07
CA ASP A 56 25.50 -8.14 -10.24
C ASP A 56 25.85 -6.85 -9.44
N ASP A 57 24.83 -6.07 -9.06
CA ASP A 57 25.03 -4.79 -8.36
C ASP A 57 25.57 -5.07 -6.94
N GLU A 58 26.84 -4.74 -6.73
CA GLU A 58 27.53 -4.94 -5.44
C GLU A 58 27.14 -3.88 -4.41
N GLU A 59 26.63 -2.72 -4.85
CA GLU A 59 26.21 -1.61 -3.98
C GLU A 59 24.77 -1.17 -4.29
N PRO A 60 23.79 -2.06 -4.15
CA PRO A 60 22.41 -1.72 -4.49
C PRO A 60 21.84 -0.64 -3.58
N VAL A 61 20.84 0.07 -4.09
CA VAL A 61 20.16 1.13 -3.35
C VAL A 61 19.75 0.65 -1.95
N ASN A 62 20.18 1.38 -0.92
CA ASN A 62 19.93 1.08 0.49
C ASN A 62 20.32 -0.36 0.92
N GLY A 63 21.28 -0.99 0.27
CA GLY A 63 21.73 -2.35 0.58
C GLY A 63 20.87 -3.45 -0.03
N GLY A 64 19.94 -3.11 -0.91
CA GLY A 64 19.09 -4.09 -1.60
C GLY A 64 17.89 -4.59 -0.80
N ILE A 65 17.21 -5.60 -1.33
CA ILE A 65 16.02 -6.21 -0.72
C ILE A 65 16.33 -7.56 -0.03
N GLY A 66 17.55 -8.10 -0.23
CA GLY A 66 17.95 -9.38 0.29
C GLY A 66 17.39 -10.58 -0.49
N ASN A 67 17.85 -11.78 -0.10
CA ASN A 67 17.35 -13.03 -0.68
C ASN A 67 16.17 -13.55 0.15
N PRO A 68 15.04 -13.92 -0.47
CA PRO A 68 13.90 -14.43 0.25
C PRO A 68 14.09 -15.88 0.71
N ASP A 69 13.47 -16.25 1.82
CA ASP A 69 13.31 -17.65 2.23
C ASP A 69 12.00 -18.24 1.71
N LEU A 70 10.98 -17.41 1.53
CA LEU A 70 9.72 -17.75 0.89
C LEU A 70 9.09 -16.51 0.24
N PHE A 71 8.21 -16.76 -0.71
CA PHE A 71 7.33 -15.74 -1.29
C PHE A 71 5.92 -15.89 -0.76
N LEU A 72 5.27 -14.75 -0.46
CA LEU A 72 3.86 -14.70 -0.06
C LEU A 72 3.11 -13.78 -1.01
N MET A 73 2.04 -14.26 -1.61
CA MET A 73 1.24 -13.54 -2.58
C MET A 73 -0.26 -13.68 -2.30
N THR A 74 -1.02 -12.65 -2.64
CA THR A 74 -2.51 -12.70 -2.64
C THR A 74 -3.05 -12.31 -4.00
N SER A 75 -4.18 -12.90 -4.39
CA SER A 75 -4.89 -12.56 -5.63
C SER A 75 -5.71 -11.27 -5.53
N SER A 76 -5.88 -10.70 -4.34
CA SER A 76 -6.58 -9.41 -4.17
C SER A 76 -5.78 -8.20 -4.66
N ALA A 77 -4.51 -8.40 -5.02
CA ALA A 77 -3.63 -7.36 -5.53
C ALA A 77 -3.64 -7.29 -7.07
N CYS A 78 -2.68 -6.61 -7.66
CA CYS A 78 -2.54 -6.44 -9.09
C CYS A 78 -2.32 -7.77 -9.83
N SER A 79 -2.92 -7.93 -11.01
CA SER A 79 -2.79 -9.14 -11.83
C SER A 79 -1.34 -9.46 -12.26
N HIS A 80 -0.46 -8.47 -12.32
CA HIS A 80 0.96 -8.68 -12.59
C HIS A 80 1.67 -9.54 -11.55
N TYR A 81 1.18 -9.58 -10.31
CA TYR A 81 1.78 -10.37 -9.23
C TYR A 81 1.87 -11.85 -9.57
N PHE A 82 0.88 -12.43 -10.25
CA PHE A 82 0.86 -13.85 -10.57
C PHE A 82 2.13 -14.29 -11.31
N LYS A 83 2.49 -13.57 -12.37
CA LYS A 83 3.69 -13.89 -13.15
C LYS A 83 4.97 -13.38 -12.51
N TRP A 84 4.93 -12.23 -11.88
CA TRP A 84 6.07 -11.65 -11.19
C TRP A 84 6.57 -12.55 -10.07
N TRP A 85 5.68 -12.94 -9.13
CA TRP A 85 6.05 -13.82 -8.01
C TRP A 85 6.41 -15.24 -8.46
N ASP A 86 5.73 -15.76 -9.46
CA ASP A 86 6.07 -17.08 -10.04
C ASP A 86 7.47 -17.06 -10.69
N THR A 87 7.82 -16.00 -11.40
CA THR A 87 9.16 -15.80 -11.97
C THR A 87 10.22 -15.69 -10.86
N LEU A 88 9.98 -14.90 -9.82
CA LEU A 88 10.91 -14.79 -8.70
C LEU A 88 11.09 -16.13 -7.96
N ARG A 89 10.00 -16.85 -7.73
CA ARG A 89 10.04 -18.20 -7.15
C ARG A 89 10.96 -19.13 -7.95
N GLU A 90 10.86 -19.08 -9.28
CA GLU A 90 11.71 -19.89 -10.15
C GLU A 90 13.17 -19.45 -10.12
N ILE A 91 13.45 -18.14 -10.18
CA ILE A 91 14.82 -17.62 -10.13
C ILE A 91 15.49 -17.98 -8.80
N HIS A 92 14.83 -17.73 -7.68
CA HIS A 92 15.39 -17.94 -6.35
C HIS A 92 15.28 -19.38 -5.87
N GLN A 93 14.54 -20.26 -6.56
CA GLN A 93 14.28 -21.66 -6.16
C GLN A 93 13.71 -21.73 -4.73
N LYS A 94 12.76 -20.86 -4.42
CA LYS A 94 12.12 -20.73 -3.10
C LYS A 94 10.62 -21.02 -3.18
N PRO A 95 9.99 -21.49 -2.09
CA PRO A 95 8.55 -21.75 -2.06
C PRO A 95 7.74 -20.46 -2.21
N LEU A 96 6.53 -20.60 -2.76
CA LEU A 96 5.53 -19.55 -2.87
C LEU A 96 4.25 -20.00 -2.17
N VAL A 97 3.85 -19.25 -1.15
CA VAL A 97 2.56 -19.39 -0.49
C VAL A 97 1.58 -18.43 -1.16
N PHE A 98 0.45 -18.93 -1.59
CA PHE A 98 -0.55 -18.19 -2.32
C PHE A 98 -1.88 -18.13 -1.56
N VAL A 99 -2.36 -16.93 -1.29
CA VAL A 99 -3.68 -16.69 -0.71
C VAL A 99 -4.64 -16.31 -1.83
N ASN A 100 -5.52 -17.22 -2.19
CA ASN A 100 -6.54 -16.97 -3.19
C ASN A 100 -7.74 -16.26 -2.54
N THR A 101 -8.00 -15.02 -2.96
CA THR A 101 -9.16 -14.26 -2.53
C THR A 101 -10.14 -14.10 -3.68
N PRO A 102 -11.44 -14.32 -3.46
CA PRO A 102 -12.43 -14.19 -4.52
C PRO A 102 -12.54 -12.73 -4.96
N ARG A 103 -12.74 -12.53 -6.26
CA ARG A 103 -13.03 -11.20 -6.78
C ARG A 103 -14.47 -10.84 -6.46
N VAL A 104 -14.64 -9.74 -5.75
CA VAL A 104 -15.98 -9.24 -5.36
C VAL A 104 -16.41 -8.21 -6.39
N MET A 105 -17.39 -8.58 -7.24
CA MET A 105 -17.89 -7.68 -8.28
C MET A 105 -18.89 -6.63 -7.77
N GLU A 106 -19.51 -6.89 -6.62
CA GLU A 106 -20.48 -6.00 -5.98
C GLU A 106 -20.15 -5.86 -4.49
N PRO A 107 -19.25 -4.93 -4.10
CA PRO A 107 -18.83 -4.76 -2.71
C PRO A 107 -19.97 -4.44 -1.73
N SER A 108 -21.03 -3.76 -2.23
CA SER A 108 -22.23 -3.43 -1.44
C SER A 108 -23.07 -4.65 -1.04
N ASN A 109 -22.86 -5.80 -1.70
CA ASN A 109 -23.58 -7.04 -1.45
C ASN A 109 -22.60 -8.22 -1.36
N ARG A 110 -21.72 -8.18 -0.34
CA ARG A 110 -20.75 -9.26 -0.09
C ARG A 110 -21.41 -10.40 0.66
N PRO A 111 -21.71 -11.53 0.00
CA PRO A 111 -22.20 -12.70 0.72
C PRO A 111 -21.16 -13.22 1.72
N ASP A 112 -21.62 -13.72 2.87
CA ASP A 112 -20.76 -14.28 3.92
C ASP A 112 -19.83 -15.39 3.42
N PHE A 113 -20.22 -16.10 2.36
CA PHE A 113 -19.39 -17.16 1.80
C PHE A 113 -18.02 -16.64 1.27
N TYR A 114 -17.92 -15.39 0.79
CA TYR A 114 -16.63 -14.82 0.40
C TYR A 114 -15.70 -14.65 1.60
N VAL A 115 -16.23 -14.22 2.72
CA VAL A 115 -15.49 -14.09 3.96
C VAL A 115 -15.02 -15.46 4.45
N GLU A 116 -15.92 -16.45 4.47
CA GLU A 116 -15.60 -17.82 4.86
C GLU A 116 -14.56 -18.47 3.94
N PHE A 117 -14.64 -18.25 2.63
CA PHE A 117 -13.63 -18.70 1.68
C PHE A 117 -12.27 -18.06 1.99
N ALA A 118 -12.21 -16.74 2.11
CA ALA A 118 -10.96 -16.04 2.42
C ALA A 118 -10.36 -16.45 3.77
N LYS A 119 -11.19 -16.74 4.78
CA LYS A 119 -10.74 -17.29 6.07
C LYS A 119 -10.06 -18.65 5.91
N GLN A 120 -10.65 -19.53 5.08
CA GLN A 120 -10.06 -20.85 4.81
C GLN A 120 -8.70 -20.72 4.11
N GLU A 121 -8.62 -19.88 3.08
CA GLU A 121 -7.38 -19.63 2.34
C GLU A 121 -6.28 -19.04 3.24
N ILE A 122 -6.61 -18.04 4.08
CA ILE A 122 -5.65 -17.45 5.02
C ILE A 122 -5.21 -18.48 6.06
N THR A 123 -6.13 -19.30 6.58
CA THR A 123 -5.79 -20.35 7.54
C THR A 123 -4.86 -21.40 6.92
N ALA A 124 -5.15 -21.80 5.68
CA ALA A 124 -4.29 -22.75 4.94
C ALA A 124 -2.89 -22.14 4.69
N ALA A 125 -2.82 -20.88 4.27
CA ALA A 125 -1.56 -20.19 4.05
C ALA A 125 -0.72 -20.06 5.32
N ILE A 126 -1.34 -19.79 6.47
CA ILE A 126 -0.63 -19.78 7.77
C ILE A 126 -0.04 -21.15 8.06
N GLY A 127 -0.79 -22.24 7.91
CA GLY A 127 -0.30 -23.59 8.12
C GLY A 127 0.82 -23.99 7.13
N GLU A 128 0.77 -23.50 5.89
CA GLU A 128 1.82 -23.71 4.90
C GLU A 128 3.12 -22.96 5.29
N ILE A 129 3.01 -21.69 5.72
CA ILE A 129 4.14 -20.91 6.24
C ILE A 129 4.77 -21.61 7.44
N GLU A 130 3.97 -22.06 8.40
CA GLU A 130 4.44 -22.81 9.58
C GLU A 130 5.22 -24.07 9.18
N SER A 131 4.69 -24.81 8.21
CA SER A 131 5.33 -26.04 7.70
C SER A 131 6.64 -25.75 6.97
N ILE A 132 6.66 -24.76 6.05
CA ILE A 132 7.85 -24.44 5.24
C ILE A 132 8.99 -23.94 6.12
N LEU A 133 8.69 -23.07 7.08
CA LEU A 133 9.70 -22.42 7.91
C LEU A 133 9.97 -23.19 9.22
N ASN A 134 9.23 -24.26 9.48
CA ASN A 134 9.28 -25.02 10.73
C ASN A 134 9.11 -24.15 11.99
N ILE A 135 8.09 -23.29 11.97
CA ILE A 135 7.75 -22.36 13.06
C ILE A 135 6.29 -22.58 13.49
N SER A 136 5.88 -21.90 14.56
CA SER A 136 4.46 -21.80 14.94
C SER A 136 4.05 -20.33 15.05
N ILE A 137 2.85 -20.02 14.58
CA ILE A 137 2.25 -18.68 14.65
C ILE A 137 1.10 -18.70 15.68
N PRO A 138 1.38 -18.43 16.95
CA PRO A 138 0.37 -18.46 18.00
C PRO A 138 -0.76 -17.45 17.73
N ARG A 139 -1.99 -17.85 18.06
CA ARG A 139 -3.17 -17.01 17.83
C ARG A 139 -3.08 -15.65 18.53
N ASP A 140 -2.50 -15.59 19.72
CA ASP A 140 -2.32 -14.37 20.48
C ASP A 140 -1.35 -13.39 19.79
N LYS A 141 -0.27 -13.88 19.15
CA LYS A 141 0.64 -13.08 18.35
C LYS A 141 -0.06 -12.53 17.10
N LEU A 142 -0.86 -13.36 16.44
CA LEU A 142 -1.64 -12.91 15.27
C LEU A 142 -2.69 -11.88 15.70
N ALA A 143 -3.40 -12.11 16.80
CA ALA A 143 -4.36 -11.14 17.37
C ALA A 143 -3.68 -9.81 17.72
N ARG A 144 -2.47 -9.85 18.31
CA ARG A 144 -1.69 -8.63 18.59
C ARG A 144 -1.29 -7.89 17.31
N ALA A 145 -0.82 -8.59 16.27
CA ALA A 145 -0.47 -7.97 15.00
C ALA A 145 -1.70 -7.34 14.32
N VAL A 146 -2.84 -8.02 14.33
CA VAL A 146 -4.12 -7.49 13.82
C VAL A 146 -4.55 -6.26 14.61
N TYR A 147 -4.45 -6.27 15.94
CA TYR A 147 -4.74 -5.12 16.80
C TYR A 147 -3.87 -3.90 16.45
N GLN A 148 -2.56 -4.08 16.29
CA GLN A 148 -1.66 -2.99 15.94
C GLN A 148 -1.95 -2.45 14.53
N SER A 149 -2.25 -3.32 13.58
CA SER A 149 -2.66 -2.91 12.24
C SER A 149 -3.98 -2.13 12.27
N ASP A 150 -4.96 -2.55 13.07
CA ASP A 150 -6.23 -1.82 13.23
C ASP A 150 -6.02 -0.44 13.87
N ARG A 151 -5.14 -0.32 14.86
CA ARG A 151 -4.73 0.99 15.41
C ARG A 151 -4.17 1.89 14.31
N THR A 152 -3.23 1.36 13.50
CA THR A 152 -2.61 2.10 12.39
C THR A 152 -3.68 2.60 11.41
N VAL A 153 -4.58 1.72 10.98
CA VAL A 153 -5.70 2.05 10.09
C VAL A 153 -6.63 3.09 10.72
N SER A 154 -6.93 2.97 12.01
CA SER A 154 -7.77 3.93 12.73
C SER A 154 -7.21 5.36 12.69
N TYR A 155 -5.92 5.51 12.93
CA TYR A 155 -5.28 6.83 12.87
C TYR A 155 -5.16 7.33 11.43
N TRP A 156 -4.90 6.45 10.48
CA TRP A 156 -4.89 6.79 9.06
C TRP A 156 -6.23 7.36 8.60
N GLN A 157 -7.34 6.69 8.92
CA GLN A 157 -8.69 7.20 8.62
C GLN A 157 -8.95 8.58 9.21
N LYS A 158 -8.49 8.82 10.44
CA LYS A 158 -8.61 10.15 11.09
C LYS A 158 -7.77 11.21 10.37
N ILE A 159 -6.58 10.86 9.90
CA ILE A 159 -5.73 11.75 9.09
C ILE A 159 -6.45 12.13 7.80
N LEU A 160 -6.99 11.14 7.08
CA LEU A 160 -7.74 11.38 5.85
C LEU A 160 -8.96 12.28 6.09
N GLU A 161 -9.66 12.12 7.21
CA GLU A 161 -10.77 12.99 7.57
C GLU A 161 -10.34 14.45 7.82
N LEU A 162 -9.19 14.65 8.48
CA LEU A 162 -8.63 15.99 8.71
C LEU A 162 -8.21 16.69 7.41
N GLN A 163 -7.89 15.94 6.36
CA GLN A 163 -7.53 16.49 5.05
C GLN A 163 -8.70 17.21 4.34
N LYS A 164 -9.94 17.05 4.82
CA LYS A 164 -11.11 17.81 4.34
C LYS A 164 -11.11 19.25 4.80
N SER A 165 -10.33 19.61 5.83
CA SER A 165 -10.21 20.97 6.29
C SER A 165 -9.52 21.88 5.26
N VAL A 166 -9.76 23.20 5.39
CA VAL A 166 -9.14 24.24 4.56
C VAL A 166 -8.42 25.22 5.50
N PRO A 167 -7.09 25.34 5.38
CA PRO A 167 -6.21 24.65 4.43
C PRO A 167 -6.01 23.16 4.76
N ALA A 168 -5.59 22.38 3.75
CA ALA A 168 -5.26 20.97 3.94
C ALA A 168 -4.00 20.82 4.80
N PRO A 169 -4.05 20.10 5.93
CA PRO A 169 -2.94 20.09 6.90
C PRO A 169 -1.69 19.36 6.41
N LEU A 170 -1.81 18.41 5.48
CA LEU A 170 -0.69 17.69 4.88
C LEU A 170 -0.72 17.81 3.35
N GLY A 171 0.45 17.79 2.74
CA GLY A 171 0.63 17.65 1.31
C GLY A 171 0.60 16.19 0.85
N LEU A 172 0.53 15.97 -0.48
CA LEU A 172 0.53 14.63 -1.05
C LEU A 172 1.83 13.86 -0.75
N SER A 173 2.97 14.53 -0.68
CA SER A 173 4.23 13.92 -0.28
C SER A 173 4.19 13.39 1.16
N ASP A 174 3.56 14.13 2.07
CA ASP A 174 3.40 13.71 3.47
C ASP A 174 2.48 12.50 3.58
N LEU A 175 1.35 12.53 2.85
CA LEU A 175 0.43 11.39 2.76
C LEU A 175 1.11 10.16 2.18
N GLY A 176 1.89 10.31 1.11
CA GLY A 176 2.66 9.23 0.52
C GLY A 176 3.67 8.61 1.50
N ASN A 177 4.38 9.45 2.27
CA ASN A 177 5.31 8.96 3.30
C ASN A 177 4.58 8.23 4.44
N ALA A 178 3.43 8.76 4.90
CA ALA A 178 2.62 8.11 5.93
C ALA A 178 2.02 6.78 5.45
N LEU A 179 1.70 6.67 4.16
CA LEU A 179 1.22 5.43 3.54
C LEU A 179 2.24 4.29 3.66
N PHE A 180 3.55 4.57 3.57
CA PHE A 180 4.58 3.55 3.77
C PHE A 180 4.53 2.93 5.17
N VAL A 181 4.15 3.71 6.20
CA VAL A 181 3.95 3.17 7.56
C VAL A 181 2.79 2.18 7.57
N LEU A 182 1.70 2.51 6.89
CA LEU A 182 0.52 1.65 6.78
C LEU A 182 0.82 0.31 6.07
N ILE A 183 1.74 0.32 5.09
CA ILE A 183 2.10 -0.86 4.30
C ILE A 183 3.19 -1.68 5.00
N VAL A 184 4.34 -1.04 5.23
CA VAL A 184 5.57 -1.73 5.62
C VAL A 184 5.55 -2.13 7.09
N LEU A 185 4.91 -1.34 7.95
CA LEU A 185 4.86 -1.57 9.40
C LEU A 185 3.49 -2.09 9.89
N ALA A 186 2.61 -2.51 8.96
CA ALA A 186 1.29 -3.04 9.32
C ALA A 186 1.39 -4.25 10.27
N GLY A 187 0.86 -4.11 11.47
CA GLY A 187 0.90 -5.17 12.49
C GLY A 187 2.02 -5.03 13.51
N THR A 188 2.82 -3.95 13.43
CA THR A 188 3.84 -3.62 14.43
C THR A 188 3.37 -2.52 15.38
N GLU A 189 3.88 -2.53 16.62
CA GLU A 189 3.63 -1.48 17.60
C GLU A 189 4.26 -0.16 17.16
N GLU A 190 5.47 -0.23 16.62
CA GLU A 190 6.20 0.93 16.09
C GLU A 190 5.42 1.63 14.98
N GLY A 191 4.79 0.86 14.07
CA GLY A 191 3.95 1.42 12.99
C GLY A 191 2.71 2.12 13.55
N ALA A 192 2.04 1.51 14.53
CA ALA A 192 0.87 2.09 15.16
C ALA A 192 1.20 3.38 15.93
N ASP A 193 2.30 3.39 16.69
CA ASP A 193 2.75 4.55 17.47
C ASP A 193 3.24 5.69 16.57
N LEU A 194 3.91 5.37 15.47
CA LEU A 194 4.31 6.37 14.48
C LEU A 194 3.07 7.01 13.81
N MET A 195 2.11 6.21 13.39
CA MET A 195 0.87 6.72 12.77
C MET A 195 0.07 7.58 13.76
N GLU A 196 0.04 7.21 15.05
CA GLU A 196 -0.56 8.03 16.10
C GLU A 196 0.11 9.42 16.21
N LYS A 197 1.44 9.47 16.17
CA LYS A 197 2.18 10.75 16.19
C LYS A 197 1.90 11.61 14.96
N ILE A 198 1.82 10.98 13.78
CA ILE A 198 1.44 11.68 12.54
C ILE A 198 0.02 12.25 12.68
N TYR A 199 -0.92 11.47 13.21
CA TYR A 199 -2.28 11.97 13.48
C TYR A 199 -2.31 13.14 14.46
N GLN A 200 -1.56 13.05 15.56
CA GLN A 200 -1.49 14.12 16.57
C GLN A 200 -0.98 15.43 15.96
N GLU A 201 0.09 15.36 15.17
CA GLU A 201 0.62 16.54 14.46
C GLU A 201 -0.37 17.08 13.42
N THR A 202 -0.99 16.20 12.63
CA THR A 202 -2.01 16.59 11.65
C THR A 202 -3.21 17.26 12.32
N SER A 203 -3.66 16.70 13.45
CA SER A 203 -4.76 17.26 14.24
C SER A 203 -4.42 18.65 14.80
N ARG A 204 -3.19 18.84 15.30
CA ARG A 204 -2.71 20.15 15.77
C ARG A 204 -2.71 21.16 14.62
N ARG A 205 -2.14 20.81 13.46
CA ARG A 205 -2.14 21.70 12.28
C ARG A 205 -3.54 22.09 11.85
N ALA A 206 -4.45 21.14 11.75
CA ALA A 206 -5.84 21.41 11.39
C ALA A 206 -6.53 22.34 12.40
N ALA A 207 -6.32 22.14 13.71
CA ALA A 207 -6.89 22.97 14.76
C ALA A 207 -6.34 24.42 14.75
N GLU A 208 -5.07 24.59 14.39
CA GLU A 208 -4.39 25.89 14.29
C GLU A 208 -4.61 26.56 12.92
N GLY A 209 -5.33 25.91 11.99
CA GLY A 209 -5.53 26.41 10.63
C GLY A 209 -4.24 26.44 9.80
N MET A 210 -3.28 25.58 10.14
CA MET A 210 -2.02 25.41 9.42
C MET A 210 -2.18 24.36 8.34
N GLY A 211 -1.83 24.69 7.10
CA GLY A 211 -1.83 23.77 5.98
C GLY A 211 -0.46 23.63 5.33
N ILE A 212 -0.41 22.84 4.27
CA ILE A 212 0.77 22.79 3.37
C ILE A 212 0.95 24.16 2.69
N LEU A 213 -0.16 24.86 2.44
CA LEU A 213 -0.22 26.26 2.02
C LEU A 213 -0.94 27.07 3.09
N ASP A 214 -0.62 28.36 3.19
CA ASP A 214 -1.39 29.27 4.02
C ASP A 214 -2.84 29.33 3.52
N ARG A 215 -3.81 29.52 4.41
CA ARG A 215 -5.24 29.52 4.09
C ARG A 215 -5.60 30.44 2.93
N ASN A 216 -4.95 31.58 2.84
CA ASN A 216 -5.19 32.57 1.78
C ASN A 216 -4.48 32.22 0.47
N GLU A 217 -3.56 31.26 0.51
CA GLU A 217 -2.78 30.80 -0.64
C GLU A 217 -3.33 29.50 -1.24
N GLU A 218 -4.14 28.74 -0.48
CA GLU A 218 -4.84 27.55 -0.99
C GLU A 218 -6.01 28.00 -1.88
N LYS A 219 -5.75 28.17 -3.18
CA LYS A 219 -6.70 28.66 -4.18
C LYS A 219 -7.45 27.55 -4.87
N HIS A 220 -6.77 26.40 -5.03
CA HIS A 220 -7.31 25.23 -5.73
C HIS A 220 -6.99 23.97 -4.95
N ARG A 221 -7.97 23.08 -4.88
CA ARG A 221 -7.85 21.75 -4.27
C ARG A 221 -7.86 20.72 -5.38
N LEU A 222 -6.78 20.02 -5.54
CA LEU A 222 -6.61 19.03 -6.59
C LEU A 222 -6.58 17.62 -6.01
N MET A 223 -7.12 16.69 -6.78
CA MET A 223 -6.97 15.27 -6.52
C MET A 223 -5.89 14.71 -7.44
N TRP A 224 -4.98 13.92 -6.89
CA TRP A 224 -4.07 13.10 -7.68
C TRP A 224 -4.67 11.72 -7.89
N LEU A 225 -4.82 11.31 -9.14
CA LEU A 225 -5.35 10.00 -9.53
C LEU A 225 -4.20 9.13 -10.02
N ASN A 226 -4.15 7.90 -9.52
CA ASN A 226 -3.10 6.89 -9.73
C ASN A 226 -1.80 7.13 -8.94
N ILE A 227 -0.79 6.29 -9.23
CA ILE A 227 0.49 6.25 -8.51
C ILE A 227 1.24 7.59 -8.64
N PRO A 228 1.78 8.14 -7.55
CA PRO A 228 2.63 9.33 -7.63
C PRO A 228 3.92 9.09 -8.42
N PHE A 229 4.51 10.15 -8.95
CA PHE A 229 5.83 10.10 -9.59
C PHE A 229 6.97 9.99 -8.58
N TRP A 230 7.23 8.80 -8.05
CA TRP A 230 8.27 8.59 -7.04
C TRP A 230 9.63 9.13 -7.45
N TYR A 231 9.95 9.11 -8.75
CA TYR A 231 11.19 9.65 -9.31
C TYR A 231 11.23 11.18 -9.37
N ASN A 232 10.09 11.85 -9.20
CA ASN A 232 10.00 13.32 -9.32
C ASN A 232 8.86 13.90 -8.47
N LEU A 233 8.89 13.67 -7.17
CA LEU A 233 7.89 14.27 -6.26
C LEU A 233 7.98 15.81 -6.21
N LYS A 234 9.09 16.40 -6.71
CA LYS A 234 9.23 17.87 -6.81
C LYS A 234 8.19 18.53 -7.72
N ILE A 235 7.54 17.76 -8.61
CA ILE A 235 6.44 18.27 -9.43
C ILE A 235 5.27 18.77 -8.57
N LEU A 236 5.05 18.22 -7.38
CA LEU A 236 4.02 18.68 -6.46
C LEU A 236 4.27 20.12 -6.03
N GLY A 237 5.53 20.48 -5.72
CA GLY A 237 5.90 21.86 -5.42
C GLY A 237 5.59 22.85 -6.54
N TYR A 238 5.67 22.44 -7.81
CA TYR A 238 5.26 23.29 -8.94
C TYR A 238 3.80 23.71 -8.85
N PHE A 239 2.93 22.82 -8.40
CA PHE A 239 1.51 23.10 -8.19
C PHE A 239 1.29 23.90 -6.91
N GLU A 240 1.98 23.55 -5.83
CA GLU A 240 1.91 24.23 -4.54
C GLU A 240 2.31 25.70 -4.67
N ASP A 241 3.41 26.01 -5.40
CA ASP A 241 3.82 27.39 -5.72
C ASP A 241 2.76 28.20 -6.47
N ARG A 242 1.73 27.54 -7.00
CA ARG A 242 0.60 28.16 -7.73
C ARG A 242 -0.70 28.17 -6.94
N GLY A 243 -0.60 27.81 -5.66
CA GLY A 243 -1.74 27.78 -4.76
C GLY A 243 -2.62 26.54 -4.90
N CYS A 244 -2.07 25.44 -5.40
CA CYS A 244 -2.78 24.17 -5.51
C CYS A 244 -2.38 23.23 -4.36
N ALA A 245 -3.32 22.85 -3.51
CA ALA A 245 -3.14 21.80 -2.52
C ALA A 245 -3.65 20.45 -3.06
N PHE A 246 -3.04 19.35 -2.61
CA PHE A 246 -3.48 17.99 -2.91
C PHE A 246 -3.95 17.30 -1.63
N PRO A 247 -5.17 17.58 -1.16
CA PRO A 247 -5.69 16.97 0.07
C PRO A 247 -6.07 15.50 -0.09
N MET A 248 -6.14 15.01 -1.33
CA MET A 248 -6.62 13.69 -1.66
C MET A 248 -5.84 13.06 -2.80
N SER A 249 -5.63 11.74 -2.69
CA SER A 249 -5.20 10.84 -3.76
C SER A 249 -5.91 9.51 -3.59
N ASP A 250 -6.43 8.92 -4.67
CA ASP A 250 -7.02 7.58 -4.66
C ASP A 250 -6.03 6.53 -4.18
N TYR A 251 -4.78 6.61 -4.65
CA TYR A 251 -3.70 5.73 -4.21
C TYR A 251 -3.52 5.71 -2.69
N CYS A 252 -3.58 6.87 -2.04
CA CYS A 252 -3.45 6.97 -0.59
C CYS A 252 -4.72 6.55 0.16
N GLN A 253 -5.90 6.65 -0.46
CA GLN A 253 -7.17 6.40 0.23
C GLN A 253 -7.64 4.97 0.13
N TYR A 254 -7.45 4.31 -1.03
CA TYR A 254 -8.19 3.08 -1.30
C TYR A 254 -7.31 1.83 -1.46
N ILE A 255 -6.09 1.98 -2.02
CA ILE A 255 -5.30 0.82 -2.46
C ILE A 255 -4.92 -0.12 -1.32
N TRP A 256 -4.62 0.41 -0.14
CA TRP A 256 -4.01 -0.37 0.94
C TRP A 256 -4.96 -0.70 2.09
N GLY A 257 -6.23 -0.64 1.83
CA GLY A 257 -7.26 -1.11 2.76
C GLY A 257 -7.35 -0.24 4.01
N THR A 258 -8.41 0.52 4.09
CA THR A 258 -8.80 1.27 5.28
C THR A 258 -9.78 0.46 6.14
N THR A 259 -9.85 -0.86 5.93
CA THR A 259 -10.75 -1.76 6.64
C THR A 259 -10.33 -1.91 8.08
N ARG A 260 -11.26 -1.60 8.99
CA ARG A 260 -11.10 -1.88 10.42
C ARG A 260 -11.16 -3.37 10.67
N MET A 261 -10.31 -3.85 11.58
CA MET A 261 -10.17 -5.27 11.88
C MET A 261 -10.49 -5.58 13.34
N ASP A 262 -11.10 -6.73 13.56
CA ASP A 262 -11.37 -7.26 14.88
C ASP A 262 -10.23 -8.20 15.34
N SER A 263 -9.49 -7.80 16.37
CA SER A 263 -8.40 -8.60 16.92
C SER A 263 -8.86 -9.82 17.73
N GLU A 264 -10.12 -9.87 18.17
CA GLU A 264 -10.68 -11.06 18.82
C GLU A 264 -10.92 -12.18 17.80
N ASN A 265 -11.19 -11.79 16.53
CA ASN A 265 -11.38 -12.67 15.39
C ASN A 265 -10.34 -12.37 14.28
N PRO A 266 -9.02 -12.56 14.53
CA PRO A 266 -7.97 -12.06 13.68
C PRO A 266 -8.01 -12.61 12.25
N ILE A 267 -8.38 -13.87 12.06
CA ILE A 267 -8.51 -14.48 10.70
C ILE A 267 -9.64 -13.82 9.92
N GLU A 268 -10.78 -13.54 10.55
CA GLU A 268 -11.88 -12.83 9.91
C GLU A 268 -11.51 -11.39 9.58
N GLY A 269 -10.82 -10.70 10.49
CA GLY A 269 -10.30 -9.35 10.25
C GLY A 269 -9.40 -9.30 9.02
N LEU A 270 -8.47 -10.24 8.90
CA LEU A 270 -7.59 -10.37 7.72
C LEU A 270 -8.36 -10.71 6.45
N ALA A 271 -9.36 -11.60 6.53
CA ALA A 271 -10.19 -11.98 5.41
C ALA A 271 -10.99 -10.77 4.87
N ARG A 272 -11.61 -10.00 5.74
CA ARG A 272 -12.31 -8.77 5.36
C ARG A 272 -11.37 -7.75 4.73
N LYS A 273 -10.20 -7.51 5.32
CA LYS A 273 -9.17 -6.63 4.75
C LYS A 273 -8.75 -7.07 3.34
N ALA A 274 -8.53 -8.36 3.12
CA ALA A 274 -8.16 -8.90 1.81
C ALA A 274 -9.25 -8.74 0.74
N LEU A 275 -10.53 -8.71 1.15
CA LEU A 275 -11.67 -8.56 0.26
C LEU A 275 -12.02 -7.10 -0.06
N GLU A 276 -11.63 -6.14 0.78
CA GLU A 276 -12.10 -4.75 0.73
C GLU A 276 -11.11 -3.77 0.05
N GLY A 277 -10.04 -4.27 -0.55
CA GLY A 277 -9.09 -3.43 -1.30
C GLY A 277 -9.72 -2.86 -2.58
N GLU A 278 -9.29 -1.66 -2.99
CA GLU A 278 -9.73 -0.99 -4.22
C GLU A 278 -9.60 -1.89 -5.46
N LEU A 279 -8.49 -2.62 -5.54
CA LEU A 279 -8.25 -3.55 -6.68
C LEU A 279 -9.22 -4.73 -6.72
N ASN A 280 -10.05 -4.89 -5.70
CA ASN A 280 -11.13 -5.87 -5.61
C ASN A 280 -12.53 -5.20 -5.60
N THR A 281 -12.69 -4.11 -6.31
CA THR A 281 -13.91 -3.31 -6.40
C THR A 281 -14.38 -3.23 -7.85
N SER A 282 -15.68 -3.08 -8.11
CA SER A 282 -16.21 -2.84 -9.44
C SER A 282 -15.88 -1.43 -9.92
N LEU A 283 -15.84 -1.22 -11.23
CA LEU A 283 -15.61 0.12 -11.79
C LEU A 283 -16.67 1.13 -11.33
N ASP A 284 -17.94 0.70 -11.30
CA ASP A 284 -19.05 1.56 -10.90
C ASP A 284 -18.95 1.98 -9.43
N ASP A 285 -18.62 1.05 -8.53
CA ASP A 285 -18.40 1.38 -7.11
C ASP A 285 -17.20 2.31 -6.94
N HIS A 286 -16.11 2.05 -7.67
CA HIS A 286 -14.92 2.91 -7.63
C HIS A 286 -15.27 4.35 -8.09
N ILE A 287 -16.01 4.51 -9.18
CA ILE A 287 -16.49 5.81 -9.66
C ILE A 287 -17.36 6.50 -8.60
N HIS A 288 -18.29 5.77 -7.98
CA HIS A 288 -19.13 6.33 -6.92
C HIS A 288 -18.32 6.79 -5.70
N MET A 289 -17.30 6.01 -5.30
CA MET A 289 -16.39 6.38 -4.23
C MET A 289 -15.63 7.67 -4.56
N LEU A 290 -15.08 7.77 -5.77
CA LEU A 290 -14.35 8.95 -6.23
C LEU A 290 -15.25 10.20 -6.25
N ILE A 291 -16.46 10.09 -6.81
CA ILE A 291 -17.41 11.23 -6.87
C ILE A 291 -17.77 11.71 -5.46
N ARG A 292 -18.08 10.79 -4.55
CA ARG A 292 -18.37 11.11 -3.15
C ARG A 292 -17.23 11.88 -2.51
N ASP A 293 -16.00 11.41 -2.70
CA ASP A 293 -14.85 11.97 -2.02
C ASP A 293 -14.37 13.28 -2.70
N ILE A 294 -14.47 13.42 -4.01
CA ILE A 294 -14.28 14.70 -4.71
C ILE A 294 -15.17 15.79 -4.07
N GLN A 295 -16.43 15.46 -3.79
CA GLN A 295 -17.35 16.40 -3.13
C GLN A 295 -16.96 16.65 -1.65
N ALA A 296 -16.64 15.60 -0.90
CA ALA A 296 -16.31 15.68 0.53
C ALA A 296 -15.01 16.44 0.81
N TYR A 297 -14.04 16.37 -0.10
CA TYR A 297 -12.76 17.08 0.00
C TYR A 297 -12.76 18.44 -0.72
N HIS A 298 -13.90 18.86 -1.29
CA HIS A 298 -14.04 20.12 -2.05
C HIS A 298 -13.00 20.22 -3.18
N ILE A 299 -12.88 19.18 -4.00
CA ILE A 299 -11.91 19.11 -5.09
C ILE A 299 -12.38 19.93 -6.29
N ASP A 300 -11.53 20.85 -6.77
CA ASP A 300 -11.79 21.71 -7.94
C ASP A 300 -11.35 21.05 -9.25
N GLY A 301 -10.36 20.14 -9.19
CA GLY A 301 -9.82 19.51 -10.38
C GLY A 301 -9.08 18.20 -10.07
N VAL A 302 -8.95 17.36 -11.09
CA VAL A 302 -8.27 16.05 -11.00
C VAL A 302 -7.08 16.02 -11.94
N ILE A 303 -5.94 15.59 -11.44
CA ILE A 303 -4.75 15.27 -12.24
C ILE A 303 -4.65 13.78 -12.34
N ALA A 304 -4.93 13.24 -13.52
CA ALA A 304 -4.79 11.83 -13.82
C ALA A 304 -3.43 11.55 -14.44
N HIS A 305 -2.68 10.67 -13.81
CA HIS A 305 -1.45 10.15 -14.34
C HIS A 305 -1.71 8.79 -15.02
N SER A 306 -1.39 8.69 -16.31
CA SER A 306 -1.42 7.40 -17.01
C SER A 306 -0.06 6.72 -16.85
N ASN A 307 -0.06 5.56 -16.26
CA ASN A 307 1.13 4.71 -16.13
C ASN A 307 1.40 3.95 -17.43
#